data_1cc5cc7ffdb6a0cb1df90c55a505f679
#
_entry.id   1cc5cc7ffdb6a0cb1df90c55a505f679
#
_cell.length_a   1.000
_cell.length_b   1.000
_cell.length_c   1.000
_cell.angle_alpha   90.00
_cell.angle_beta   90.00
_cell.angle_gamma   90.00
#
_symmetry.space_group_name_H-M   'P 1'
#
loop_
_entity.id
_entity.type
_entity.pdbx_description
1 polymer ?
#
loop_
_entity_poly.entity_id
_entity_poly.type
_entity_poly.pdbx_seq_one_letter_code
_entity_poly.pdbx_strand_id
1 'polypeptide(L)'
;QNIYYYAKATEKTEKNWDDVPAEVKATFDKLGIPEAEKKFLAGVGAQYESEVVYHSLREDLAKQGVLFLDTDSALKQYPEIFKKYFGKIIPPEDNKFAALNSAVWSGGSFIYIPPGIKVDMPLQAYFRINAENIGQFERTLIIADEGSEIHYIEGCTAPVYSSESLHSAVVELVAHKDAKLRYTTIQNWSSDVYNLVTKRAYAYEGATVEWIDGNIGSKLTMKYPGI
;
A
#
# COMPACT_ATOMS: atom_id res chain seq x y z
N GLN A 1 -9.07 -10.73 -22.75
CA GLN A 1 -8.23 -11.20 -21.64
C GLN A 1 -9.12 -11.79 -20.54
N ASN A 2 -8.88 -13.02 -20.15
CA ASN A 2 -9.58 -13.67 -19.05
C ASN A 2 -8.79 -13.41 -17.77
N ILE A 3 -9.04 -12.29 -17.14
CA ILE A 3 -8.48 -11.93 -15.82
C ILE A 3 -9.57 -12.22 -14.79
N TYR A 4 -9.24 -13.03 -13.80
CA TYR A 4 -10.12 -13.35 -12.69
C TYR A 4 -9.91 -12.35 -11.54
N TYR A 5 -10.99 -11.85 -10.98
CA TYR A 5 -10.96 -10.84 -9.89
C TYR A 5 -11.13 -11.46 -8.51
N TYR A 6 -11.21 -12.77 -8.44
CA TYR A 6 -11.47 -13.47 -7.19
C TYR A 6 -10.16 -13.91 -6.55
N ALA A 7 -9.82 -13.30 -5.41
CA ALA A 7 -8.84 -13.83 -4.47
C ALA A 7 -9.59 -14.48 -3.31
N LYS A 8 -9.13 -15.66 -2.89
CA LYS A 8 -9.68 -16.32 -1.69
C LYS A 8 -9.32 -15.48 -0.47
N ALA A 9 -10.32 -15.01 0.26
CA ALA A 9 -10.13 -14.26 1.50
C ALA A 9 -9.32 -15.09 2.49
N THR A 10 -8.28 -14.49 3.09
CA THR A 10 -7.62 -15.07 4.26
C THR A 10 -8.47 -14.79 5.49
N GLU A 11 -8.75 -15.83 6.28
CA GLU A 11 -9.58 -15.69 7.47
C GLU A 11 -8.86 -14.95 8.60
N LYS A 12 -7.52 -14.74 8.49
CA LYS A 12 -6.70 -14.26 9.59
C LYS A 12 -5.44 -13.52 9.13
N THR A 13 -5.24 -12.32 9.70
CA THR A 13 -3.96 -11.59 9.60
C THR A 13 -3.08 -11.90 10.80
N GLU A 14 -1.87 -12.39 10.57
CA GLU A 14 -0.96 -12.75 11.65
C GLU A 14 -0.23 -11.53 12.20
N LYS A 15 -0.03 -11.51 13.52
CA LYS A 15 0.72 -10.45 14.22
C LYS A 15 2.17 -10.83 14.48
N ASN A 16 2.47 -12.13 14.51
CA ASN A 16 3.82 -12.64 14.66
C ASN A 16 4.26 -13.31 13.38
N TRP A 17 5.49 -13.02 12.96
CA TRP A 17 6.06 -13.62 11.77
C TRP A 17 6.07 -15.15 11.82
N ASP A 18 6.26 -15.73 13.01
CA ASP A 18 6.31 -17.18 13.18
C ASP A 18 4.99 -17.89 12.87
N ASP A 19 3.88 -17.20 12.96
CA ASP A 19 2.55 -17.72 12.69
C ASP A 19 2.15 -17.67 11.20
N VAL A 20 2.93 -16.94 10.37
CA VAL A 20 2.67 -16.80 8.92
C VAL A 20 2.88 -18.14 8.20
N PRO A 21 2.03 -18.55 7.24
CA PRO A 21 2.18 -19.79 6.49
C PRO A 21 3.57 -19.94 5.85
N ALA A 22 4.11 -21.17 5.88
CA ALA A 22 5.50 -21.44 5.46
C ALA A 22 5.80 -21.05 4.00
N GLU A 23 4.85 -21.21 3.09
CA GLU A 23 4.99 -20.84 1.67
C GLU A 23 5.10 -19.31 1.49
N VAL A 24 4.35 -18.55 2.31
CA VAL A 24 4.41 -17.09 2.34
C VAL A 24 5.73 -16.64 2.95
N LYS A 25 6.14 -17.24 4.10
CA LYS A 25 7.43 -17.00 4.73
C LYS A 25 8.59 -17.17 3.77
N ALA A 26 8.65 -18.31 3.06
CA ALA A 26 9.73 -18.62 2.12
C ALA A 26 9.89 -17.54 1.03
N THR A 27 8.79 -16.88 0.67
CA THR A 27 8.79 -15.79 -0.30
C THR A 27 9.36 -14.51 0.32
N PHE A 28 8.88 -14.11 1.48
CA PHE A 28 9.30 -12.87 2.14
C PHE A 28 10.67 -12.98 2.79
N ASP A 29 11.08 -14.17 3.25
CA ASP A 29 12.44 -14.42 3.76
C ASP A 29 13.50 -14.20 2.67
N LYS A 30 13.22 -14.62 1.42
CA LYS A 30 14.11 -14.33 0.28
C LYS A 30 14.26 -12.83 -0.01
N LEU A 31 13.29 -12.02 0.37
CA LEU A 31 13.34 -10.58 0.25
C LEU A 31 14.00 -9.89 1.46
N GLY A 32 14.35 -10.64 2.49
CA GLY A 32 15.00 -10.11 3.70
C GLY A 32 14.10 -9.26 4.60
N ILE A 33 12.78 -9.37 4.45
CA ILE A 33 11.80 -8.53 5.17
C ILE A 33 11.90 -8.63 6.69
N PRO A 34 11.95 -9.83 7.32
CA PRO A 34 11.98 -9.94 8.77
C PRO A 34 13.21 -9.28 9.41
N GLU A 35 14.35 -9.31 8.72
CA GLU A 35 15.58 -8.65 9.20
C GLU A 35 15.53 -7.13 9.02
N ALA A 36 15.00 -6.66 7.89
CA ALA A 36 14.82 -5.25 7.63
C ALA A 36 13.85 -4.61 8.64
N GLU A 37 12.75 -5.31 8.97
CA GLU A 37 11.78 -4.87 9.96
C GLU A 37 12.42 -4.54 11.30
N LYS A 38 13.27 -5.45 11.80
CA LYS A 38 13.90 -5.30 13.11
C LYS A 38 14.89 -4.13 13.19
N LYS A 39 15.53 -3.79 12.08
CA LYS A 39 16.66 -2.85 12.05
C LYS A 39 16.30 -1.46 11.51
N PHE A 40 15.40 -1.37 10.55
CA PHE A 40 15.26 -0.18 9.70
C PHE A 40 13.82 0.31 9.54
N LEU A 41 12.81 -0.37 10.09
CA LEU A 41 11.41 -0.05 9.86
C LEU A 41 10.65 0.23 11.15
N ALA A 42 9.73 1.18 11.07
CA ALA A 42 8.80 1.51 12.16
C ALA A 42 7.58 0.58 12.19
N GLY A 43 7.31 -0.09 11.08
CA GLY A 43 6.24 -1.07 10.92
C GLY A 43 6.25 -1.68 9.53
N VAL A 44 5.66 -2.85 9.41
CA VAL A 44 5.59 -3.64 8.16
C VAL A 44 4.20 -4.17 7.94
N GLY A 45 3.72 -4.07 6.71
CA GLY A 45 2.57 -4.81 6.20
C GLY A 45 3.00 -5.74 5.08
N ALA A 46 2.55 -6.98 5.07
CA ALA A 46 2.79 -7.91 3.98
C ALA A 46 1.46 -8.39 3.41
N GLN A 47 1.26 -8.12 2.13
CA GLN A 47 0.07 -8.51 1.38
C GLN A 47 0.43 -9.54 0.31
N TYR A 48 -0.32 -10.62 0.30
CA TYR A 48 -0.19 -11.71 -0.64
C TYR A 48 -1.50 -11.84 -1.40
N GLU A 49 -1.45 -11.71 -2.73
CA GLU A 49 -2.63 -11.47 -3.57
C GLU A 49 -3.32 -10.15 -3.16
N SER A 50 -4.56 -10.24 -2.70
CA SER A 50 -5.35 -9.10 -2.24
C SER A 50 -5.54 -9.06 -0.71
N GLU A 51 -4.83 -9.93 0.03
CA GLU A 51 -5.04 -10.11 1.46
C GLU A 51 -3.78 -9.77 2.27
N VAL A 52 -3.96 -9.07 3.38
CA VAL A 52 -2.86 -8.82 4.32
C VAL A 52 -2.63 -10.07 5.17
N VAL A 53 -1.46 -10.66 5.02
CA VAL A 53 -1.06 -11.89 5.74
C VAL A 53 -0.23 -11.62 6.97
N TYR A 54 0.44 -10.48 7.03
CA TYR A 54 1.26 -10.06 8.17
C TYR A 54 1.23 -8.55 8.34
N HIS A 55 1.19 -8.10 9.59
CA HIS A 55 1.23 -6.69 9.94
C HIS A 55 1.89 -6.46 11.29
N SER A 56 2.78 -5.48 11.37
CA SER A 56 3.34 -5.00 12.63
C SER A 56 3.49 -3.47 12.63
N LEU A 57 3.44 -2.88 13.81
CA LEU A 57 3.72 -1.47 14.07
C LEU A 57 4.39 -1.37 15.44
N ARG A 58 5.43 -0.55 15.56
CA ARG A 58 6.09 -0.28 16.84
C ARG A 58 5.09 0.24 17.88
N GLU A 59 5.16 -0.32 19.09
CA GLU A 59 4.23 0.01 20.18
C GLU A 59 4.27 1.48 20.60
N ASP A 60 5.44 2.10 20.57
CA ASP A 60 5.59 3.51 20.93
C ASP A 60 4.84 4.43 19.97
N LEU A 61 4.82 4.10 18.67
CA LEU A 61 4.04 4.81 17.66
C LEU A 61 2.55 4.55 17.80
N ALA A 62 2.16 3.29 18.05
CA ALA A 62 0.76 2.94 18.30
C ALA A 62 0.19 3.69 19.53
N LYS A 63 0.98 3.81 20.61
CA LYS A 63 0.61 4.59 21.81
C LYS A 63 0.47 6.09 21.54
N GLN A 64 1.14 6.61 20.53
CA GLN A 64 1.02 8.00 20.07
C GLN A 64 -0.16 8.20 19.10
N GLY A 65 -0.92 7.16 18.80
CA GLY A 65 -2.09 7.21 17.92
C GLY A 65 -1.78 7.06 16.44
N VAL A 66 -0.55 6.66 16.08
CA VAL A 66 -0.23 6.29 14.69
C VAL A 66 -1.02 5.05 14.31
N LEU A 67 -1.70 5.12 13.17
CA LEU A 67 -2.40 3.98 12.59
C LEU A 67 -1.65 3.50 11.36
N PHE A 68 -1.42 2.20 11.29
CA PHE A 68 -0.98 1.51 10.09
C PHE A 68 -1.76 0.20 10.00
N LEU A 69 -2.68 0.11 9.06
CA LEU A 69 -3.65 -0.97 8.92
C LEU A 69 -3.79 -1.31 7.43
N ASP A 70 -4.41 -2.44 7.14
CA ASP A 70 -5.02 -2.62 5.83
C ASP A 70 -6.32 -1.80 5.72
N THR A 71 -6.74 -1.51 4.48
CA THR A 71 -7.89 -0.65 4.22
C THR A 71 -9.22 -1.25 4.70
N ASP A 72 -9.36 -2.57 4.67
CA ASP A 72 -10.57 -3.26 5.15
C ASP A 72 -10.71 -3.14 6.69
N SER A 73 -9.60 -3.34 7.40
CA SER A 73 -9.52 -3.16 8.85
C SER A 73 -9.75 -1.70 9.24
N ALA A 74 -9.17 -0.75 8.49
CA ALA A 74 -9.37 0.67 8.73
C ALA A 74 -10.82 1.10 8.55
N LEU A 75 -11.51 0.62 7.52
CA LEU A 75 -12.93 0.88 7.31
C LEU A 75 -13.78 0.39 8.48
N LYS A 76 -13.44 -0.76 9.07
CA LYS A 76 -14.18 -1.36 10.20
C LYS A 76 -13.89 -0.67 11.52
N GLN A 77 -12.61 -0.36 11.80
CA GLN A 77 -12.16 0.13 13.11
C GLN A 77 -12.20 1.66 13.23
N TYR A 78 -11.97 2.38 12.11
CA TYR A 78 -11.88 3.85 12.06
C TYR A 78 -12.75 4.44 10.94
N PRO A 79 -14.05 4.08 10.86
CA PRO A 79 -14.92 4.45 9.74
C PRO A 79 -15.03 5.95 9.51
N GLU A 80 -14.95 6.77 10.57
CA GLU A 80 -15.08 8.22 10.46
C GLU A 80 -13.89 8.85 9.73
N ILE A 81 -12.66 8.45 10.09
CA ILE A 81 -11.44 8.93 9.42
C ILE A 81 -11.42 8.39 7.99
N PHE A 82 -11.69 7.09 7.84
CA PHE A 82 -11.68 6.44 6.54
C PHE A 82 -12.62 7.12 5.54
N LYS A 83 -13.89 7.28 5.90
CA LYS A 83 -14.93 7.87 5.02
C LYS A 83 -14.68 9.36 4.70
N LYS A 84 -13.99 10.08 5.60
CA LYS A 84 -13.66 11.48 5.39
C LYS A 84 -12.72 11.68 4.20
N TYR A 85 -11.80 10.75 3.97
CA TYR A 85 -10.71 10.93 2.99
C TYR A 85 -10.75 9.95 1.82
N PHE A 86 -11.21 8.72 2.03
CA PHE A 86 -11.18 7.66 1.02
C PHE A 86 -12.04 8.01 -0.20
N GLY A 87 -11.42 7.94 -1.39
CA GLY A 87 -12.11 8.25 -2.65
C GLY A 87 -12.41 9.73 -2.87
N LYS A 88 -11.77 10.63 -2.11
CA LYS A 88 -12.00 12.08 -2.22
C LYS A 88 -11.00 12.78 -3.12
N ILE A 89 -9.80 12.25 -3.21
CA ILE A 89 -8.74 12.80 -4.08
C ILE A 89 -8.79 12.15 -5.45
N ILE A 90 -9.04 10.85 -5.49
CA ILE A 90 -9.21 10.08 -6.73
C ILE A 90 -10.62 9.50 -6.76
N PRO A 91 -11.61 10.25 -7.26
CA PRO A 91 -12.96 9.72 -7.44
C PRO A 91 -13.00 8.73 -8.61
N PRO A 92 -14.07 7.92 -8.72
CA PRO A 92 -14.21 6.96 -9.82
C PRO A 92 -14.13 7.59 -11.21
N GLU A 93 -14.50 8.86 -11.33
CA GLU A 93 -14.55 9.62 -12.59
C GLU A 93 -13.17 10.13 -13.04
N ASP A 94 -12.11 10.00 -12.21
CA ASP A 94 -10.76 10.49 -12.55
C ASP A 94 -10.25 9.83 -13.85
N ASN A 95 -10.37 8.53 -13.94
CA ASN A 95 -10.08 7.76 -15.16
C ASN A 95 -10.66 6.34 -15.08
N LYS A 96 -10.63 5.61 -16.21
CA LYS A 96 -11.20 4.25 -16.29
C LYS A 96 -10.59 3.23 -15.30
N PHE A 97 -9.32 3.39 -14.93
CA PHE A 97 -8.64 2.50 -13.97
C PHE A 97 -9.00 2.86 -12.54
N ALA A 98 -9.20 4.15 -12.24
CA ALA A 98 -9.76 4.60 -10.97
C ALA A 98 -11.20 4.09 -10.79
N ALA A 99 -12.01 4.12 -11.86
CA ALA A 99 -13.35 3.54 -11.85
C ALA A 99 -13.32 2.04 -11.57
N LEU A 100 -12.46 1.31 -12.27
CA LEU A 100 -12.31 -0.14 -12.07
C LEU A 100 -11.85 -0.45 -10.63
N ASN A 101 -10.80 0.21 -10.14
CA ASN A 101 -10.33 0.05 -8.77
C ASN A 101 -11.45 0.37 -7.76
N SER A 102 -12.17 1.47 -7.94
CA SER A 102 -13.27 1.85 -7.04
C SER A 102 -14.39 0.82 -6.96
N ALA A 103 -14.62 0.07 -8.04
CA ALA A 103 -15.64 -0.97 -8.08
C ALA A 103 -15.22 -2.29 -7.40
N VAL A 104 -13.92 -2.61 -7.42
CA VAL A 104 -13.43 -3.94 -7.04
C VAL A 104 -12.21 -3.92 -6.11
N TRP A 105 -11.89 -2.79 -5.49
CA TRP A 105 -10.70 -2.69 -4.64
C TRP A 105 -10.73 -3.70 -3.48
N SER A 106 -9.57 -4.21 -3.15
CA SER A 106 -9.35 -5.12 -2.03
C SER A 106 -7.93 -4.96 -1.54
N GLY A 107 -7.76 -4.81 -0.23
CA GLY A 107 -6.46 -4.54 0.37
C GLY A 107 -5.90 -3.15 0.07
N GLY A 108 -4.64 -2.99 0.38
CA GLY A 108 -3.93 -1.71 0.38
C GLY A 108 -3.60 -1.22 1.78
N SER A 109 -2.84 -0.16 1.89
CA SER A 109 -2.40 0.39 3.17
C SER A 109 -3.26 1.59 3.59
N PHE A 110 -3.66 1.59 4.84
CA PHE A 110 -4.22 2.77 5.51
C PHE A 110 -3.25 3.27 6.57
N ILE A 111 -2.83 4.54 6.45
CA ILE A 111 -1.92 5.16 7.41
C ILE A 111 -2.49 6.49 7.86
N TYR A 112 -2.50 6.71 9.17
CA TYR A 112 -2.81 8.00 9.77
C TYR A 112 -1.71 8.38 10.76
N ILE A 113 -1.12 9.54 10.57
CA ILE A 113 -0.12 10.12 11.47
C ILE A 113 -0.76 11.31 12.17
N PRO A 114 -0.92 11.27 13.51
CA PRO A 114 -1.51 12.37 14.27
C PRO A 114 -0.71 13.67 14.20
N PRO A 115 -1.33 14.83 14.55
CA PRO A 115 -0.67 16.13 14.52
C PRO A 115 0.65 16.14 15.29
N GLY A 116 1.69 16.72 14.68
CA GLY A 116 3.02 16.88 15.28
C GLY A 116 3.86 15.64 15.46
N ILE A 117 3.33 14.45 15.15
CA ILE A 117 4.09 13.19 15.28
C ILE A 117 5.05 13.03 14.09
N LYS A 118 6.31 12.75 14.43
CA LYS A 118 7.35 12.46 13.43
C LYS A 118 7.74 10.99 13.53
N VAL A 119 7.51 10.25 12.46
CA VAL A 119 7.90 8.84 12.37
C VAL A 119 9.34 8.78 11.85
N ASP A 120 10.26 8.43 12.72
CA ASP A 120 11.73 8.48 12.52
C ASP A 120 12.27 7.43 11.54
N MET A 121 11.56 6.31 11.39
CA MET A 121 11.90 5.24 10.45
C MET A 121 10.74 4.97 9.50
N PRO A 122 11.00 4.49 8.28
CA PRO A 122 9.91 4.23 7.33
C PRO A 122 8.91 3.18 7.83
N LEU A 123 7.63 3.37 7.47
CA LEU A 123 6.65 2.29 7.40
C LEU A 123 6.75 1.64 6.02
N GLN A 124 6.65 0.32 5.95
CA GLN A 124 6.78 -0.39 4.68
C GLN A 124 5.67 -1.40 4.46
N ALA A 125 5.13 -1.45 3.24
CA ALA A 125 4.27 -2.53 2.81
C ALA A 125 4.87 -3.29 1.62
N TYR A 126 4.60 -4.58 1.57
CA TYR A 126 4.98 -5.47 0.49
C TYR A 126 3.75 -6.07 -0.15
N PHE A 127 3.65 -5.91 -1.47
CA PHE A 127 2.57 -6.45 -2.27
C PHE A 127 3.13 -7.48 -3.24
N ARG A 128 2.53 -8.66 -3.27
CA ARG A 128 2.95 -9.72 -4.18
C ARG A 128 1.76 -10.33 -4.89
N ILE A 129 1.81 -10.33 -6.21
CA ILE A 129 0.95 -11.16 -7.06
C ILE A 129 1.61 -12.53 -7.14
N ASN A 130 0.89 -13.60 -6.82
CA ASN A 130 1.44 -14.96 -6.80
C ASN A 130 0.56 -15.99 -7.53
N ALA A 131 -0.42 -15.54 -8.31
CA ALA A 131 -1.24 -16.41 -9.13
C ALA A 131 -1.40 -15.90 -10.56
N GLU A 132 -1.56 -16.80 -11.50
CA GLU A 132 -1.80 -16.49 -12.90
C GLU A 132 -3.21 -15.96 -13.14
N ASN A 133 -3.38 -15.08 -14.12
CA ASN A 133 -4.66 -14.51 -14.53
C ASN A 133 -5.39 -13.74 -13.43
N ILE A 134 -4.69 -13.25 -12.41
CA ILE A 134 -5.28 -12.47 -11.31
C ILE A 134 -5.03 -10.98 -11.50
N GLY A 135 -6.04 -10.18 -11.16
CA GLY A 135 -5.93 -8.74 -10.96
C GLY A 135 -5.70 -8.41 -9.48
N GLN A 136 -4.76 -7.51 -9.20
CA GLN A 136 -4.55 -6.90 -7.89
C GLN A 136 -5.02 -5.45 -7.95
N PHE A 137 -5.92 -5.07 -7.04
CA PHE A 137 -6.64 -3.80 -7.04
C PHE A 137 -6.53 -3.09 -5.68
N GLU A 138 -5.33 -2.98 -5.15
CA GLU A 138 -5.15 -2.31 -3.86
C GLU A 138 -5.49 -0.82 -3.93
N ARG A 139 -5.94 -0.29 -2.78
CA ARG A 139 -6.19 1.13 -2.60
C ARG A 139 -5.54 1.62 -1.31
N THR A 140 -4.50 2.42 -1.46
CA THR A 140 -3.72 2.97 -0.36
C THR A 140 -4.18 4.39 -0.05
N LEU A 141 -4.39 4.67 1.24
CA LEU A 141 -4.71 6.00 1.76
C LEU A 141 -3.75 6.36 2.89
N ILE A 142 -3.01 7.46 2.72
CA ILE A 142 -2.08 7.97 3.73
C ILE A 142 -2.46 9.39 4.10
N ILE A 143 -2.63 9.65 5.41
CA ILE A 143 -2.99 10.94 5.96
C ILE A 143 -1.88 11.35 6.94
N ALA A 144 -1.13 12.37 6.60
CA ALA A 144 -0.19 13.05 7.46
C ALA A 144 -0.87 14.31 8.01
N ASP A 145 -1.23 14.31 9.30
CA ASP A 145 -1.93 15.43 9.92
C ASP A 145 -0.98 16.59 10.21
N GLU A 146 -1.49 17.71 10.71
CA GLU A 146 -0.76 18.97 10.82
C GLU A 146 0.61 18.83 11.49
N GLY A 147 1.67 19.29 10.81
CA GLY A 147 3.06 19.27 11.30
C GLY A 147 3.66 17.88 11.47
N SER A 148 2.98 16.83 11.02
CA SER A 148 3.48 15.45 11.10
C SER A 148 4.50 15.12 10.00
N GLU A 149 5.26 14.03 10.18
CA GLU A 149 6.26 13.58 9.21
C GLU A 149 6.24 12.07 9.07
N ILE A 150 6.22 11.58 7.83
CA ILE A 150 6.21 10.15 7.49
C ILE A 150 6.95 9.85 6.19
N HIS A 151 7.72 8.78 6.19
CA HIS A 151 8.21 8.12 5.01
C HIS A 151 7.56 6.73 4.89
N TYR A 152 6.83 6.52 3.82
CA TYR A 152 6.24 5.23 3.49
C TYR A 152 6.94 4.63 2.27
N ILE A 153 7.25 3.34 2.36
CA ILE A 153 7.91 2.56 1.29
C ILE A 153 6.97 1.45 0.86
N GLU A 154 6.77 1.32 -0.43
CA GLU A 154 5.99 0.25 -1.03
C GLU A 154 6.85 -0.61 -1.94
N GLY A 155 6.90 -1.90 -1.67
CA GLY A 155 7.53 -2.89 -2.52
C GLY A 155 6.48 -3.74 -3.22
N CYS A 156 6.56 -3.83 -4.56
CA CYS A 156 5.64 -4.64 -5.35
C CYS A 156 6.41 -5.62 -6.22
N THR A 157 6.01 -6.89 -6.22
CA THR A 157 6.64 -7.93 -7.04
C THR A 157 5.64 -8.91 -7.62
N ALA A 158 5.99 -9.50 -8.76
CA ALA A 158 5.31 -10.66 -9.31
C ALA A 158 6.35 -11.61 -9.94
N PRO A 159 6.22 -12.94 -9.79
CA PRO A 159 7.02 -13.90 -10.54
C PRO A 159 6.61 -13.88 -12.02
N VAL A 160 7.43 -14.51 -12.85
CA VAL A 160 7.10 -14.70 -14.27
C VAL A 160 6.09 -15.84 -14.41
N TYR A 161 4.99 -15.56 -15.06
CA TYR A 161 3.94 -16.54 -15.40
C TYR A 161 3.82 -16.70 -16.91
N SER A 162 3.05 -17.69 -17.34
CA SER A 162 2.72 -17.92 -18.76
C SER A 162 1.59 -17.04 -19.27
N SER A 163 0.89 -16.36 -18.38
CA SER A 163 -0.27 -15.53 -18.67
C SER A 163 -0.11 -14.10 -18.13
N GLU A 164 -0.85 -13.18 -18.73
CA GLU A 164 -0.83 -11.78 -18.36
C GLU A 164 -1.54 -11.54 -17.01
N SER A 165 -0.99 -10.64 -16.20
CA SER A 165 -1.56 -10.20 -14.92
C SER A 165 -1.80 -8.68 -14.93
N LEU A 166 -2.75 -8.22 -14.13
CA LEU A 166 -3.10 -6.80 -13.99
C LEU A 166 -2.86 -6.33 -12.57
N HIS A 167 -2.03 -5.31 -12.42
CA HIS A 167 -1.92 -4.51 -11.22
C HIS A 167 -2.56 -3.14 -11.49
N SER A 168 -3.64 -2.83 -10.78
CA SER A 168 -4.37 -1.56 -10.93
C SER A 168 -4.62 -0.95 -9.57
N ALA A 169 -3.63 -0.23 -9.07
CA ALA A 169 -3.66 0.41 -7.75
C ALA A 169 -4.14 1.86 -7.81
N VAL A 170 -4.70 2.30 -6.70
CA VAL A 170 -4.99 3.73 -6.45
C VAL A 170 -4.30 4.15 -5.16
N VAL A 171 -3.58 5.29 -5.20
CA VAL A 171 -2.90 5.86 -4.04
C VAL A 171 -3.35 7.29 -3.82
N GLU A 172 -3.95 7.53 -2.65
CA GLU A 172 -4.41 8.84 -2.20
C GLU A 172 -3.57 9.32 -1.01
N LEU A 173 -2.92 10.47 -1.14
CA LEU A 173 -2.12 11.08 -0.07
C LEU A 173 -2.75 12.40 0.37
N VAL A 174 -2.85 12.60 1.67
CA VAL A 174 -3.28 13.87 2.28
C VAL A 174 -2.17 14.36 3.19
N ALA A 175 -1.57 15.50 2.87
CA ALA A 175 -0.61 16.18 3.72
C ALA A 175 -1.24 17.48 4.24
N HIS A 176 -1.64 17.49 5.51
CA HIS A 176 -2.18 18.67 6.16
C HIS A 176 -1.10 19.74 6.36
N LYS A 177 -1.51 20.91 6.90
CA LYS A 177 -0.63 22.06 7.07
C LYS A 177 0.72 21.68 7.68
N ASP A 178 1.81 22.14 7.04
CA ASP A 178 3.20 21.92 7.46
C ASP A 178 3.63 20.44 7.58
N ALA A 179 2.80 19.48 7.13
CA ALA A 179 3.15 18.07 7.13
C ALA A 179 4.17 17.72 6.06
N LYS A 180 4.95 16.66 6.30
CA LYS A 180 5.90 16.10 5.33
C LYS A 180 5.58 14.65 5.06
N LEU A 181 5.27 14.33 3.82
CA LEU A 181 4.93 12.98 3.39
C LEU A 181 5.80 12.57 2.21
N ARG A 182 6.65 11.58 2.42
CA ARG A 182 7.42 10.93 1.36
C ARG A 182 6.85 9.55 1.07
N TYR A 183 6.56 9.29 -0.19
CA TYR A 183 6.09 8.02 -0.69
C TYR A 183 7.09 7.45 -1.69
N THR A 184 7.69 6.32 -1.35
CA THR A 184 8.65 5.61 -2.21
C THR A 184 8.04 4.30 -2.68
N THR A 185 8.05 4.05 -3.98
CA THR A 185 7.71 2.73 -4.55
C THR A 185 8.93 2.10 -5.20
N ILE A 186 9.14 0.82 -4.92
CA ILE A 186 10.10 -0.02 -5.66
C ILE A 186 9.32 -1.19 -6.22
N GLN A 187 9.15 -1.21 -7.53
CA GLN A 187 8.38 -2.22 -8.23
C GLN A 187 9.28 -3.05 -9.13
N ASN A 188 9.21 -4.36 -8.98
CA ASN A 188 9.92 -5.33 -9.81
C ASN A 188 8.91 -6.34 -10.38
N TRP A 189 8.34 -5.96 -11.52
CA TRP A 189 7.31 -6.73 -12.20
C TRP A 189 7.92 -7.65 -13.26
N SER A 190 7.33 -8.82 -13.44
CA SER A 190 7.60 -9.64 -14.62
C SER A 190 7.09 -8.99 -15.90
N SER A 191 7.62 -9.43 -17.05
CA SER A 191 7.33 -8.85 -18.38
C SER A 191 5.90 -9.09 -18.89
N ASP A 192 5.08 -9.80 -18.16
CA ASP A 192 3.67 -10.12 -18.45
C ASP A 192 2.68 -9.28 -17.61
N VAL A 193 3.16 -8.39 -16.73
CA VAL A 193 2.30 -7.55 -15.89
C VAL A 193 1.95 -6.22 -16.55
N TYR A 194 0.66 -5.90 -16.60
CA TYR A 194 0.16 -4.54 -16.84
C TYR A 194 0.08 -3.81 -15.50
N ASN A 195 0.86 -2.76 -15.34
CA ASN A 195 0.97 -1.96 -14.12
C ASN A 195 0.31 -0.59 -14.35
N LEU A 196 -0.95 -0.47 -13.95
CA LEU A 196 -1.82 0.68 -14.27
C LEU A 196 -2.24 1.38 -12.98
N VAL A 197 -1.46 2.38 -12.55
CA VAL A 197 -1.57 2.99 -11.23
C VAL A 197 -1.96 4.47 -11.32
N THR A 198 -2.96 4.87 -10.53
CA THR A 198 -3.33 6.28 -10.36
C THR A 198 -2.88 6.76 -8.99
N LYS A 199 -2.09 7.84 -8.92
CA LYS A 199 -1.57 8.43 -7.69
C LYS A 199 -1.88 9.92 -7.64
N ARG A 200 -2.48 10.39 -6.54
CA ARG A 200 -2.72 11.81 -6.29
C ARG A 200 -2.45 12.16 -4.84
N ALA A 201 -1.95 13.35 -4.63
CA ALA A 201 -1.82 13.95 -3.32
C ALA A 201 -2.60 15.25 -3.24
N TYR A 202 -3.04 15.58 -2.04
CA TYR A 202 -3.49 16.92 -1.68
C TYR A 202 -2.56 17.46 -0.61
N ALA A 203 -1.83 18.54 -0.95
CA ALA A 203 -0.92 19.23 -0.03
C ALA A 203 -1.54 20.54 0.41
N TYR A 204 -1.76 20.67 1.72
CA TYR A 204 -2.23 21.93 2.33
C TYR A 204 -1.08 22.92 2.50
N GLU A 205 -1.39 24.12 3.04
CA GLU A 205 -0.42 25.19 3.27
C GLU A 205 0.85 24.68 3.98
N GLY A 206 2.03 25.00 3.41
CA GLY A 206 3.33 24.62 3.96
C GLY A 206 3.69 23.14 3.89
N ALA A 207 2.77 22.29 3.44
CA ALA A 207 3.03 20.84 3.34
C ALA A 207 4.02 20.51 2.22
N THR A 208 4.76 19.43 2.42
CA THR A 208 5.67 18.85 1.43
C THR A 208 5.26 17.42 1.12
N VAL A 209 5.08 17.11 -0.17
CA VAL A 209 4.86 15.74 -0.65
C VAL A 209 5.94 15.38 -1.65
N GLU A 210 6.56 14.21 -1.46
CA GLU A 210 7.58 13.67 -2.37
C GLU A 210 7.14 12.31 -2.92
N TRP A 211 7.13 12.18 -4.24
CA TRP A 211 6.96 10.92 -4.95
C TRP A 211 8.31 10.40 -5.44
N ILE A 212 8.67 9.18 -5.05
CA ILE A 212 9.86 8.47 -5.53
C ILE A 212 9.44 7.14 -6.10
N ASP A 213 9.67 6.93 -7.39
CA ASP A 213 9.25 5.72 -8.10
C ASP A 213 10.43 5.02 -8.80
N GLY A 214 10.76 3.81 -8.35
CA GLY A 214 11.64 2.88 -9.04
C GLY A 214 10.82 1.78 -9.71
N ASN A 215 10.79 1.76 -11.03
CA ASN A 215 10.02 0.77 -11.81
C ASN A 215 10.95 -0.09 -12.64
N ILE A 216 10.91 -1.40 -12.41
CA ILE A 216 11.69 -2.40 -13.13
C ILE A 216 10.73 -3.42 -13.73
N GLY A 217 10.92 -3.77 -14.99
CA GLY A 217 10.08 -4.74 -15.69
C GLY A 217 8.71 -4.20 -16.06
N SER A 218 7.70 -5.06 -16.03
CA SER A 218 6.35 -4.94 -16.57
C SER A 218 6.25 -4.99 -18.09
N LYS A 219 5.09 -5.43 -18.60
CA LYS A 219 4.75 -5.34 -20.03
C LYS A 219 4.39 -3.91 -20.43
N LEU A 220 3.68 -3.23 -19.54
CA LEU A 220 3.29 -1.84 -19.68
C LEU A 220 3.13 -1.22 -18.30
N THR A 221 3.79 -0.10 -18.06
CA THR A 221 3.56 0.73 -16.88
C THR A 221 2.91 2.05 -17.30
N MET A 222 1.77 2.36 -16.69
CA MET A 222 1.12 3.67 -16.77
C MET A 222 0.92 4.17 -15.34
N LYS A 223 1.62 5.25 -14.98
CA LYS A 223 1.51 5.89 -13.68
C LYS A 223 1.31 7.39 -13.85
N TYR A 224 0.42 7.95 -13.06
CA TYR A 224 0.06 9.36 -13.09
C TYR A 224 0.16 9.96 -11.68
N PRO A 225 1.36 10.16 -11.12
CA PRO A 225 1.51 10.89 -9.87
C PRO A 225 1.20 12.37 -10.09
N GLY A 226 0.48 12.96 -9.15
CA GLY A 226 0.14 14.39 -9.16
C GLY A 226 -0.07 14.92 -7.75
N ILE A 227 0.04 16.25 -7.56
CA ILE A 227 -0.21 16.98 -6.33
C ILE A 227 -1.15 18.14 -6.67
#